data_529f775a657cf07c6a67f2c63515fffb
#
_entry.id   529f775a657cf07c6a67f2c63515fffb
#
_cell.length_a   1.000
_cell.length_b   1.000
_cell.length_c   1.000
_cell.angle_alpha   90.00
_cell.angle_beta   90.00
_cell.angle_gamma   90.00
#
_symmetry.space_group_name_H-M   'P 1'
#
loop_
_entity.id
_entity.type
_entity.pdbx_description
1 polymer ?
#
loop_
_entity_poly.entity_id
_entity_poly.type
_entity_poly.pdbx_seq_one_letter_code
_entity_poly.pdbx_strand_id
1 'polypeptide(L)'
;MRSILIVEDNEVIIKGLTYLLEKENFHVIICKNVNETMNAIGKQEIHLIVLDIALPDGNGFELCEYIKKYTDIPVIFLTAKDEEQDVVKGLDLGAEDYIIKPFRNRELLSRINNVLKRFNKEDNKIVYGSIK
;
A
#
# COMPACT_ATOMS: atom_id res chain seq x y z
N MET A 1 -6.48 -15.84 1.26
CA MET A 1 -5.37 -15.05 1.84
C MET A 1 -5.22 -13.76 1.05
N ARG A 2 -5.20 -12.63 1.74
CA ARG A 2 -5.04 -11.34 1.08
C ARG A 2 -3.58 -11.06 0.77
N SER A 3 -3.33 -10.43 -0.37
CA SER A 3 -1.99 -10.10 -0.82
C SER A 3 -1.70 -8.63 -0.61
N ILE A 4 -0.57 -8.34 0.00
CA ILE A 4 -0.08 -6.98 0.20
C ILE A 4 1.20 -6.81 -0.60
N LEU A 5 1.22 -5.81 -1.46
CA LEU A 5 2.41 -5.44 -2.22
C LEU A 5 3.19 -4.40 -1.42
N ILE A 6 4.45 -4.68 -1.16
CA ILE A 6 5.35 -3.75 -0.49
C ILE A 6 6.30 -3.18 -1.56
N VAL A 7 6.29 -1.86 -1.72
CA VAL A 7 7.18 -1.16 -2.63
C VAL A 7 8.22 -0.43 -1.78
N GLU A 8 9.39 -1.02 -1.66
CA GLU A 8 10.44 -0.59 -0.75
C GLU A 8 11.78 -1.17 -1.21
N ASP A 9 12.84 -0.39 -1.18
CA ASP A 9 14.17 -0.88 -1.58
C ASP A 9 15.11 -1.19 -0.41
N ASN A 10 14.76 -0.79 0.80
CA ASN A 10 15.59 -1.04 1.99
C ASN A 10 15.38 -2.47 2.49
N GLU A 11 16.43 -3.28 2.44
CA GLU A 11 16.34 -4.71 2.79
C GLU A 11 15.92 -4.96 4.24
N VAL A 12 16.35 -4.12 5.18
CA VAL A 12 16.00 -4.29 6.58
C VAL A 12 14.51 -4.07 6.78
N ILE A 13 13.98 -3.04 6.15
CA ILE A 13 12.54 -2.73 6.24
C ILE A 13 11.72 -3.83 5.55
N ILE A 14 12.18 -4.30 4.39
CA ILE A 14 11.51 -5.39 3.66
C ILE A 14 11.40 -6.63 4.55
N LYS A 15 12.50 -7.03 5.17
CA LYS A 15 12.52 -8.22 6.04
C LYS A 15 11.57 -8.07 7.22
N GLY A 16 11.62 -6.90 7.87
CA GLY A 16 10.75 -6.64 9.02
C GLY A 16 9.28 -6.65 8.67
N LEU A 17 8.91 -5.99 7.57
CA LEU A 17 7.52 -5.95 7.10
C LEU A 17 7.05 -7.34 6.66
N THR A 18 7.87 -8.07 5.93
CA THR A 18 7.53 -9.40 5.47
C THR A 18 7.22 -10.32 6.64
N TYR A 19 8.11 -10.33 7.64
CA TYR A 19 7.91 -11.13 8.84
C TYR A 19 6.59 -10.76 9.54
N LEU A 20 6.39 -9.47 9.76
CA LEU A 20 5.21 -8.96 10.46
C LEU A 20 3.92 -9.35 9.74
N LEU A 21 3.87 -9.13 8.43
CA LEU A 21 2.66 -9.37 7.64
C LEU A 21 2.39 -10.86 7.43
N GLU A 22 3.42 -11.64 7.18
CA GLU A 22 3.24 -13.10 7.02
C GLU A 22 2.75 -13.74 8.32
N LYS A 23 3.20 -13.24 9.46
CA LYS A 23 2.72 -13.69 10.75
C LYS A 23 1.22 -13.43 10.92
N GLU A 24 0.69 -12.41 10.28
CA GLU A 24 -0.74 -12.08 10.29
C GLU A 24 -1.49 -12.73 9.12
N ASN A 25 -0.90 -13.71 8.48
CA ASN A 25 -1.49 -14.50 7.40
C ASN A 25 -1.73 -13.72 6.10
N PHE A 26 -0.94 -12.68 5.86
CA PHE A 26 -0.94 -12.02 4.56
C PHE A 26 0.06 -12.67 3.63
N HIS A 27 -0.27 -12.70 2.34
CA HIS A 27 0.70 -13.03 1.30
C HIS A 27 1.43 -11.74 0.94
N VAL A 28 2.75 -11.77 0.94
CA VAL A 28 3.57 -10.56 0.72
C VAL A 28 4.25 -10.63 -0.64
N ILE A 29 4.09 -9.58 -1.42
CA ILE A 29 4.74 -9.41 -2.71
C ILE A 29 5.69 -8.22 -2.56
N ILE A 30 6.95 -8.39 -2.98
CA ILE A 30 7.96 -7.35 -2.83
C ILE A 30 8.35 -6.78 -4.19
N CYS A 31 8.31 -5.46 -4.31
CA CYS A 31 8.86 -4.74 -5.45
C CYS A 31 9.79 -3.67 -4.91
N LYS A 32 10.99 -3.57 -5.47
CA LYS A 32 12.04 -2.69 -4.94
C LYS A 32 12.13 -1.37 -5.67
N ASN A 33 11.37 -1.20 -6.74
CA ASN A 33 11.43 0.00 -7.56
C ASN A 33 10.13 0.17 -8.36
N VAL A 34 10.03 1.28 -9.07
CA VAL A 34 8.85 1.61 -9.86
C VAL A 34 8.62 0.57 -10.96
N ASN A 35 9.69 0.20 -11.66
CA ASN A 35 9.59 -0.72 -12.78
C ASN A 35 9.02 -2.08 -12.37
N GLU A 36 9.52 -2.64 -11.26
CA GLU A 36 9.00 -3.92 -10.74
C GLU A 36 7.53 -3.80 -10.36
N THR A 37 7.16 -2.67 -9.76
CA THR A 37 5.78 -2.42 -9.33
C THR A 37 4.84 -2.36 -10.54
N MET A 38 5.23 -1.64 -11.56
CA MET A 38 4.44 -1.54 -12.78
C MET A 38 4.23 -2.90 -13.43
N ASN A 39 5.26 -3.75 -13.39
CA ASN A 39 5.16 -5.10 -13.93
C ASN A 39 4.28 -6.01 -13.09
N ALA A 40 4.22 -5.80 -11.78
CA ALA A 40 3.41 -6.63 -10.88
C ALA A 40 1.93 -6.29 -10.94
N ILE A 41 1.61 -5.01 -11.09
CA ILE A 41 0.22 -4.55 -11.16
C ILE A 41 -0.44 -5.12 -12.42
N GLY A 42 -1.59 -5.74 -12.24
CA GLY A 42 -2.32 -6.35 -13.35
C GLY A 42 -1.98 -7.81 -13.62
N LYS A 43 -0.88 -8.31 -13.05
CA LYS A 43 -0.48 -9.72 -13.23
C LYS A 43 -0.82 -10.57 -12.01
N GLN A 44 -0.99 -9.96 -10.87
CA GLN A 44 -1.30 -10.63 -9.63
C GLN A 44 -2.44 -9.90 -8.93
N GLU A 45 -3.19 -10.65 -8.14
CA GLU A 45 -4.22 -10.03 -7.31
C GLU A 45 -3.54 -9.34 -6.13
N ILE A 46 -3.78 -8.05 -5.99
CA ILE A 46 -3.19 -7.22 -4.92
C ILE A 46 -4.33 -6.52 -4.20
N HIS A 47 -4.39 -6.67 -2.88
CA HIS A 47 -5.45 -6.10 -2.06
C HIS A 47 -5.06 -4.77 -1.42
N LEU A 48 -3.77 -4.52 -1.28
CA LEU A 48 -3.26 -3.29 -0.66
C LEU A 48 -1.82 -3.08 -1.11
N ILE A 49 -1.44 -1.82 -1.29
CA ILE A 49 -0.06 -1.46 -1.60
C ILE A 49 0.50 -0.59 -0.48
N VAL A 50 1.61 -1.00 0.10
CA VAL A 50 2.41 -0.21 1.04
C VAL A 50 3.56 0.38 0.24
N LEU A 51 3.63 1.68 0.14
CA LEU A 51 4.44 2.38 -0.85
C LEU A 51 5.36 3.42 -0.22
N ASP A 52 6.66 3.31 -0.48
CA ASP A 52 7.61 4.35 -0.11
C ASP A 52 7.66 5.42 -1.21
N ILE A 53 7.97 6.64 -0.82
CA ILE A 53 8.09 7.77 -1.76
C ILE A 53 9.45 7.76 -2.44
N ALA A 54 10.53 7.53 -1.67
CA ALA A 54 11.88 7.54 -2.21
C ALA A 54 12.23 6.19 -2.82
N LEU A 55 12.18 6.09 -4.13
CA LEU A 55 12.48 4.86 -4.87
C LEU A 55 13.68 5.11 -5.80
N PRO A 56 14.48 4.06 -6.09
CA PRO A 56 15.71 4.25 -6.87
C PRO A 56 15.50 4.72 -8.30
N ASP A 57 14.35 4.39 -8.90
CA ASP A 57 14.07 4.72 -10.30
C ASP A 57 12.88 5.65 -10.47
N GLY A 58 12.43 6.30 -9.39
CA GLY A 58 11.32 7.22 -9.51
C GLY A 58 10.79 7.70 -8.18
N ASN A 59 9.55 8.09 -8.18
CA ASN A 59 8.92 8.80 -7.07
C ASN A 59 7.60 8.12 -6.72
N GLY A 60 7.42 7.81 -5.44
CA GLY A 60 6.21 7.14 -4.96
C GLY A 60 4.94 7.96 -5.15
N PHE A 61 5.04 9.29 -5.15
CA PHE A 61 3.86 10.12 -5.42
C PHE A 61 3.32 9.88 -6.83
N GLU A 62 4.20 9.87 -7.81
CA GLU A 62 3.82 9.61 -9.20
C GLU A 62 3.26 8.21 -9.37
N LEU A 63 3.86 7.24 -8.69
CA LEU A 63 3.39 5.86 -8.73
C LEU A 63 2.01 5.74 -8.10
N CYS A 64 1.76 6.42 -6.99
CA CYS A 64 0.44 6.46 -6.36
C CYS A 64 -0.61 7.04 -7.31
N GLU A 65 -0.27 8.12 -7.97
CA GLU A 65 -1.17 8.76 -8.95
C GLU A 65 -1.55 7.77 -10.04
N TYR A 66 -0.58 7.04 -10.58
CA TYR A 66 -0.82 6.01 -11.57
C TYR A 66 -1.73 4.90 -11.04
N ILE A 67 -1.42 4.39 -9.85
CA ILE A 67 -2.20 3.31 -9.24
C ILE A 67 -3.65 3.73 -9.03
N LYS A 68 -3.87 4.93 -8.52
CA LYS A 68 -5.23 5.43 -8.25
C LYS A 68 -6.00 5.74 -9.52
N LYS A 69 -5.30 6.08 -10.60
CA LYS A 69 -5.94 6.36 -11.89
C LYS A 69 -6.40 5.08 -12.59
N TYR A 70 -5.62 4.03 -12.52
CA TYR A 70 -5.85 2.83 -13.31
C TYR A 70 -6.32 1.62 -12.52
N THR A 71 -6.34 1.69 -11.20
CA THR A 71 -6.80 0.58 -10.35
C THR A 71 -7.62 1.10 -9.19
N ASP A 72 -8.31 0.19 -8.51
CA ASP A 72 -9.03 0.49 -7.27
C ASP A 72 -8.26 0.02 -6.04
N ILE A 73 -7.00 -0.35 -6.20
CA ILE A 73 -6.19 -0.88 -5.10
C ILE A 73 -5.90 0.24 -4.10
N PRO A 74 -6.18 0.03 -2.80
CA PRO A 74 -5.86 1.03 -1.79
C PRO A 74 -4.35 1.15 -1.59
N VAL A 75 -3.89 2.37 -1.30
CA VAL A 75 -2.47 2.69 -1.10
C VAL A 75 -2.28 3.30 0.28
N ILE A 76 -1.28 2.80 1.01
CA ILE A 76 -0.80 3.41 2.25
C ILE A 76 0.66 3.79 2.01
N PHE A 77 1.00 5.07 2.21
CA PHE A 77 2.40 5.47 2.18
C PHE A 77 3.09 5.06 3.47
N LEU A 78 4.30 4.53 3.34
CA LEU A 78 5.18 4.22 4.47
C LEU A 78 6.55 4.76 4.12
N THR A 79 6.93 5.89 4.71
CA THR A 79 8.05 6.67 4.22
C THR A 79 8.72 7.49 5.33
N ALA A 80 9.98 7.86 5.13
CA ALA A 80 10.70 8.75 6.03
C ALA A 80 10.35 10.23 5.80
N LYS A 81 9.63 10.55 4.73
CA LYS A 81 9.24 11.94 4.47
C LYS A 81 8.13 12.36 5.42
N ASP A 82 8.47 13.25 6.35
CA ASP A 82 7.62 13.58 7.48
C ASP A 82 7.10 15.02 7.51
N GLU A 83 7.36 15.80 6.46
CA GLU A 83 6.87 17.16 6.42
C GLU A 83 5.37 17.19 6.13
N GLU A 84 4.69 18.18 6.71
CA GLU A 84 3.26 18.32 6.52
C GLU A 84 2.87 18.37 5.05
N GLN A 85 3.64 19.07 4.23
CA GLN A 85 3.37 19.18 2.81
C GLN A 85 3.43 17.83 2.08
N ASP A 86 4.31 16.94 2.53
CA ASP A 86 4.40 15.59 1.96
C ASP A 86 3.18 14.76 2.32
N VAL A 87 2.75 14.83 3.57
CA VAL A 87 1.57 14.12 4.06
C VAL A 87 0.33 14.57 3.30
N VAL A 88 0.14 15.89 3.20
CA VAL A 88 -1.00 16.47 2.49
C VAL A 88 -0.99 16.04 1.03
N LYS A 89 0.16 16.10 0.37
CA LYS A 89 0.28 15.68 -1.03
C LYS A 89 -0.10 14.23 -1.22
N GLY A 90 0.40 13.34 -0.36
CA GLY A 90 0.09 11.92 -0.47
C GLY A 90 -1.41 11.64 -0.31
N LEU A 91 -2.04 12.27 0.67
CA LEU A 91 -3.47 12.08 0.91
C LEU A 91 -4.30 12.68 -0.22
N ASP A 92 -3.90 13.85 -0.73
CA ASP A 92 -4.60 14.49 -1.85
C ASP A 92 -4.52 13.68 -3.14
N LEU A 93 -3.46 12.89 -3.31
CA LEU A 93 -3.34 11.98 -4.45
C LEU A 93 -4.25 10.75 -4.35
N GLY A 94 -4.92 10.59 -3.22
CA GLY A 94 -5.88 9.50 -3.04
C GLY A 94 -5.38 8.36 -2.19
N ALA A 95 -4.22 8.49 -1.55
CA ALA A 95 -3.76 7.45 -0.62
C ALA A 95 -4.73 7.36 0.57
N GLU A 96 -4.97 6.16 1.04
CA GLU A 96 -5.88 5.89 2.14
C GLU A 96 -5.27 6.22 3.49
N ASP A 97 -3.95 6.19 3.61
CA ASP A 97 -3.27 6.55 4.84
C ASP A 97 -1.81 6.92 4.55
N TYR A 98 -1.14 7.50 5.54
CA TYR A 98 0.25 7.95 5.43
C TYR A 98 0.94 7.67 6.76
N ILE A 99 1.95 6.80 6.74
CA ILE A 99 2.66 6.36 7.92
C ILE A 99 4.12 6.78 7.81
N ILE A 100 4.64 7.43 8.85
CA ILE A 100 6.00 7.95 8.87
C ILE A 100 6.93 6.95 9.58
N LYS A 101 8.08 6.71 8.96
CA LYS A 101 9.13 5.89 9.58
C LYS A 101 9.88 6.69 10.63
N PRO A 102 10.29 6.12 11.74
CA PRO A 102 10.10 4.73 12.13
C PRO A 102 8.65 4.48 12.60
N PHE A 103 8.11 3.34 12.23
CA PHE A 103 6.73 3.00 12.57
C PHE A 103 6.66 1.98 13.71
N ARG A 104 5.51 1.91 14.35
CA ARG A 104 5.23 0.91 15.38
C ARG A 104 4.44 -0.22 14.74
N ASN A 105 4.84 -1.46 15.02
CA ASN A 105 4.25 -2.62 14.37
C ASN A 105 2.74 -2.72 14.56
N ARG A 106 2.26 -2.51 15.78
CA ARG A 106 0.83 -2.62 16.06
C ARG A 106 0.03 -1.52 15.41
N GLU A 107 0.59 -0.31 15.35
CA GLU A 107 -0.06 0.81 14.68
C GLU A 107 -0.16 0.54 13.18
N LEU A 108 0.91 0.06 12.57
CA LEU A 108 0.91 -0.27 11.15
C LEU A 108 -0.15 -1.32 10.84
N LEU A 109 -0.20 -2.40 11.61
CA LEU A 109 -1.18 -3.46 11.42
C LEU A 109 -2.61 -2.95 11.56
N SER A 110 -2.84 -2.09 12.57
CA SER A 110 -4.17 -1.51 12.77
C SER A 110 -4.61 -0.67 11.56
N ARG A 111 -3.71 0.15 11.04
CA ARG A 111 -4.02 0.98 9.88
C ARG A 111 -4.27 0.14 8.63
N ILE A 112 -3.46 -0.89 8.41
CA ILE A 112 -3.65 -1.82 7.30
C ILE A 112 -5.02 -2.51 7.40
N ASN A 113 -5.33 -3.04 8.57
CA ASN A 113 -6.60 -3.74 8.78
C ASN A 113 -7.80 -2.82 8.60
N ASN A 114 -7.70 -1.57 9.04
CA ASN A 114 -8.77 -0.60 8.88
C ASN A 114 -9.03 -0.28 7.40
N VAL A 115 -7.98 -0.12 6.63
CA VAL A 115 -8.12 0.13 5.19
C VAL A 115 -8.74 -1.07 4.49
N LEU A 116 -8.22 -2.27 4.76
CA LEU A 116 -8.75 -3.49 4.16
C LEU A 116 -10.21 -3.72 4.51
N LYS A 117 -10.57 -3.42 5.75
CA LYS A 117 -11.95 -3.58 6.22
C LYS A 117 -12.90 -2.67 5.47
N ARG A 118 -12.52 -1.42 5.24
CA ARG A 118 -13.34 -0.47 4.48
C ARG A 118 -13.58 -0.97 3.06
N PHE A 119 -12.54 -1.44 2.41
CA PHE A 119 -12.63 -1.91 1.02
C PHE A 119 -13.47 -3.18 0.90
N ASN A 120 -13.39 -4.07 1.88
CA ASN A 120 -14.26 -5.24 1.93
C ASN A 120 -15.73 -4.85 2.02
N LYS A 121 -16.06 -3.85 2.83
CA LYS A 121 -17.42 -3.39 2.97
C LYS A 121 -17.96 -2.80 1.67
N GLU A 122 -17.12 -2.05 0.97
CA GLU A 122 -17.46 -1.48 -0.32
C GLU A 122 -17.72 -2.57 -1.36
N ASP A 123 -16.85 -3.57 -1.40
CA ASP A 123 -17.02 -4.72 -2.28
C ASP A 123 -18.34 -5.45 -1.99
N ASN A 124 -18.65 -5.65 -0.72
CA ASN A 124 -19.89 -6.28 -0.32
C ASN A 124 -21.11 -5.46 -0.75
N LYS A 125 -21.03 -4.14 -0.62
CA LYS A 125 -22.10 -3.25 -1.07
C LYS A 125 -22.33 -3.37 -2.57
N ILE A 126 -21.27 -3.42 -3.34
CA ILE A 126 -21.33 -3.55 -4.79
C ILE A 126 -22.02 -4.86 -5.16
N VAL A 127 -21.64 -5.95 -4.50
CA VAL A 127 -22.24 -7.26 -4.73
C VAL A 127 -23.74 -7.23 -4.42
N TYR A 128 -24.11 -6.68 -3.30
CA TYR A 128 -25.54 -6.56 -2.96
C TYR A 128 -26.29 -5.68 -3.94
N GLY A 129 -25.67 -4.60 -4.38
CA GLY A 129 -26.25 -3.72 -5.38
C GLY A 129 -26.48 -4.44 -6.69
N SER A 130 -25.60 -5.34 -7.07
CA SER A 130 -25.73 -6.12 -8.30
C SER A 130 -26.87 -7.12 -8.25
N ILE A 131 -27.17 -7.63 -7.07
CA ILE A 131 -28.23 -8.60 -6.87
C ILE A 131 -29.63 -7.95 -6.99
N LYS A 132 -29.67 -6.71 -6.64
CA LYS A 132 -30.92 -5.96 -6.68
C LYS A 132 -31.34 -5.63 -8.10
#